data_68b2a4585676626f54a90cb4efe4f67c
#
_entry.id   68b2a4585676626f54a90cb4efe4f67c
#
_cell.length_a   1.000
_cell.length_b   1.000
_cell.length_c   1.000
_cell.angle_alpha   90.00
_cell.angle_beta   90.00
_cell.angle_gamma   90.00
#
_symmetry.space_group_name_H-M   'P 1'
#
loop_
_entity.id
_entity.type
_entity.pdbx_description
1 polymer ?
#
loop_
_entity_poly.entity_id
_entity_poly.type
_entity_poly.pdbx_seq_one_letter_code
_entity_poly.pdbx_strand_id
1 'polypeptide(L)'
;MSIFITLIAALIVFSAVIAIHEFGHFTVAKLCGIQVNEFSIGMGPVLCKRVRKGTQYSIRALPVGGFVALEGEESPESKQAEERSNPSAADGGSSPDRGALGIAETSPEEEKPAGIPLNEAPVWQRALIMLAGAGMNFVLGFVVMAILITAQNEPITSKVLYQVEENALCGQTGLQAGDKILA
;
A
#
# COMPACT_ATOMS: atom_id res chain seq x y z
N MET A 1 7.02 -3.67 -28.56
CA MET A 1 7.35 -4.46 -27.36
C MET A 1 7.68 -3.58 -26.15
N SER A 2 8.39 -2.48 -26.31
CA SER A 2 8.77 -1.56 -25.22
C SER A 2 7.59 -0.87 -24.50
N ILE A 3 6.57 -0.40 -25.20
CA ILE A 3 5.41 0.30 -24.60
C ILE A 3 4.65 -0.63 -23.65
N PHE A 4 4.43 -1.88 -24.02
CA PHE A 4 3.72 -2.85 -23.18
C PHE A 4 4.50 -3.16 -21.89
N ILE A 5 5.81 -3.33 -21.98
CA ILE A 5 6.68 -3.55 -20.81
C ILE A 5 6.65 -2.31 -19.90
N THR A 6 6.70 -1.10 -20.47
CA THR A 6 6.64 0.15 -19.70
C THR A 6 5.31 0.30 -18.96
N LEU A 7 4.18 -0.05 -19.60
CA LEU A 7 2.87 -0.01 -18.95
C LEU A 7 2.76 -1.00 -17.80
N ILE A 8 3.28 -2.23 -17.97
CA ILE A 8 3.30 -3.23 -16.90
C ILE A 8 4.18 -2.75 -15.74
N ALA A 9 5.37 -2.25 -16.04
CA ALA A 9 6.28 -1.73 -15.02
C ALA A 9 5.64 -0.56 -14.23
N ALA A 10 5.01 0.37 -14.95
CA ALA A 10 4.30 1.49 -14.32
C ALA A 10 3.15 1.01 -13.40
N LEU A 11 2.38 0.00 -13.85
CA LEU A 11 1.30 -0.59 -13.06
C LEU A 11 1.83 -1.25 -11.77
N ILE A 12 2.94 -1.98 -11.86
CA ILE A 12 3.57 -2.65 -10.70
C ILE A 12 4.06 -1.59 -9.70
N VAL A 13 4.75 -0.55 -10.17
CA VAL A 13 5.25 0.54 -9.30
C VAL A 13 4.09 1.26 -8.62
N PHE A 14 3.04 1.60 -9.37
CA PHE A 14 1.86 2.25 -8.83
C PHE A 14 1.18 1.40 -7.75
N SER A 15 1.02 0.10 -8.02
CA SER A 15 0.44 -0.85 -7.05
C SER A 15 1.29 -0.97 -5.78
N ALA A 16 2.61 -0.99 -5.93
CA ALA A 16 3.53 -1.05 -4.79
C ALA A 16 3.46 0.21 -3.92
N VAL A 17 3.39 1.39 -4.52
CA VAL A 17 3.25 2.67 -3.81
C VAL A 17 1.96 2.70 -3.00
N ILE A 18 0.83 2.28 -3.60
CA ILE A 18 -0.46 2.22 -2.88
C ILE A 18 -0.41 1.18 -1.76
N ALA A 19 0.10 -0.02 -2.02
CA ALA A 19 0.18 -1.07 -1.00
C ALA A 19 1.02 -0.63 0.21
N ILE A 20 2.10 0.10 0.00
CA ILE A 20 2.94 0.64 1.07
C ILE A 20 2.23 1.78 1.82
N HIS A 21 1.47 2.61 1.11
CA HIS A 21 0.61 3.63 1.70
C HIS A 21 -0.40 3.00 2.67
N GLU A 22 -1.17 2.01 2.21
CA GLU A 22 -2.15 1.28 3.01
C GLU A 22 -1.50 0.54 4.19
N PHE A 23 -0.30 -0.02 3.97
CA PHE A 23 0.47 -0.65 5.04
C PHE A 23 0.87 0.35 6.14
N GLY A 24 1.04 1.62 5.81
CA GLY A 24 1.26 2.71 6.78
C GLY A 24 0.06 2.86 7.72
N HIS A 25 -1.15 3.00 7.18
CA HIS A 25 -2.39 3.08 7.96
C HIS A 25 -2.58 1.85 8.84
N PHE A 26 -2.43 0.66 8.25
CA PHE A 26 -2.52 -0.60 8.95
C PHE A 26 -1.56 -0.69 10.16
N THR A 27 -0.29 -0.36 9.94
CA THR A 27 0.74 -0.49 10.97
C THR A 27 0.46 0.42 12.15
N VAL A 28 0.16 1.70 11.87
CA VAL A 28 -0.11 2.69 12.91
C VAL A 28 -1.42 2.39 13.64
N ALA A 29 -2.47 1.95 12.94
CA ALA A 29 -3.71 1.53 13.56
C ALA A 29 -3.48 0.39 14.57
N LYS A 30 -2.72 -0.64 14.18
CA LYS A 30 -2.35 -1.76 15.07
C LYS A 30 -1.49 -1.33 16.25
N LEU A 31 -0.55 -0.39 16.06
CA LEU A 31 0.27 0.17 17.16
C LEU A 31 -0.56 1.00 18.15
N CYS A 32 -1.59 1.69 17.65
CA CYS A 32 -2.52 2.46 18.47
C CYS A 32 -3.59 1.58 19.16
N GLY A 33 -3.61 0.27 18.90
CA GLY A 33 -4.61 -0.65 19.45
C GLY A 33 -5.99 -0.53 18.82
N ILE A 34 -6.07 0.05 17.61
CA ILE A 34 -7.32 0.19 16.87
C ILE A 34 -7.61 -1.11 16.11
N GLN A 35 -8.88 -1.50 16.12
CA GLN A 35 -9.32 -2.70 15.43
C GLN A 35 -9.28 -2.48 13.91
N VAL A 36 -8.54 -3.35 13.23
CA VAL A 36 -8.50 -3.44 11.77
C VAL A 36 -9.30 -4.66 11.36
N ASN A 37 -10.41 -4.45 10.65
CA ASN A 37 -11.28 -5.52 10.20
C ASN A 37 -10.72 -6.21 8.97
N GLU A 38 -10.27 -5.45 7.97
CA GLU A 38 -9.68 -6.01 6.75
C GLU A 38 -8.44 -5.20 6.31
N PHE A 39 -7.43 -5.93 5.87
CA PHE A 39 -6.31 -5.41 5.11
C PHE A 39 -6.26 -6.12 3.76
N SER A 40 -6.50 -5.39 2.69
CA SER A 40 -6.60 -5.92 1.34
C SER A 40 -5.54 -5.34 0.42
N ILE A 41 -4.90 -6.22 -0.35
CA ILE A 41 -4.01 -5.84 -1.46
C ILE A 41 -4.73 -6.12 -2.76
N GLY A 42 -4.87 -5.06 -3.60
CA GLY A 42 -5.59 -5.12 -4.86
C GLY A 42 -7.06 -4.78 -4.75
N MET A 43 -7.76 -4.82 -5.85
CA MET A 43 -9.20 -4.58 -6.00
C MET A 43 -9.90 -5.75 -6.68
N GLY A 44 -11.24 -5.79 -6.63
CA GLY A 44 -12.05 -6.80 -7.30
C GLY A 44 -12.33 -8.04 -6.44
N PRO A 45 -12.65 -9.19 -7.07
CA PRO A 45 -13.01 -10.40 -6.34
C PRO A 45 -11.82 -10.94 -5.52
N VAL A 46 -12.14 -11.48 -4.33
CA VAL A 46 -11.14 -12.04 -3.41
C VAL A 46 -10.64 -13.36 -3.98
N LEU A 47 -9.32 -13.47 -4.17
CA LEU A 47 -8.64 -14.71 -4.58
C LEU A 47 -8.24 -15.57 -3.39
N CYS A 48 -7.74 -14.92 -2.35
CA CYS A 48 -7.29 -15.58 -1.14
C CYS A 48 -7.62 -14.73 0.07
N LYS A 49 -8.15 -15.34 1.13
CA LYS A 49 -8.41 -14.67 2.41
C LYS A 49 -7.89 -15.50 3.57
N ARG A 50 -7.37 -14.84 4.58
CA ARG A 50 -6.93 -15.46 5.83
C ARG A 50 -7.24 -14.53 7.00
N VAL A 51 -7.89 -15.06 8.02
CA VAL A 51 -8.16 -14.33 9.27
C VAL A 51 -7.06 -14.63 10.27
N ARG A 52 -6.52 -13.62 10.92
CA ARG A 52 -5.54 -13.75 11.99
C ARG A 52 -5.67 -12.60 12.99
N LYS A 53 -5.83 -12.91 14.26
CA LYS A 53 -5.98 -11.94 15.36
C LYS A 53 -7.07 -10.90 15.09
N GLY A 54 -8.26 -11.35 14.67
CA GLY A 54 -9.40 -10.49 14.39
C GLY A 54 -9.24 -9.57 13.17
N THR A 55 -8.22 -9.76 12.33
CA THR A 55 -8.03 -9.03 11.07
C THR A 55 -8.07 -9.99 9.89
N GLN A 56 -8.89 -9.70 8.90
CA GLN A 56 -8.93 -10.41 7.64
C GLN A 56 -7.84 -9.84 6.71
N TYR A 57 -6.96 -10.69 6.23
CA TYR A 57 -5.99 -10.38 5.19
C TYR A 57 -6.51 -10.95 3.88
N SER A 58 -6.64 -10.13 2.85
CA SER A 58 -7.13 -10.55 1.55
C SER A 58 -6.22 -10.12 0.41
N ILE A 59 -6.15 -10.98 -0.61
CA ILE A 59 -5.51 -10.67 -1.89
C ILE A 59 -6.59 -10.75 -2.96
N ARG A 60 -6.70 -9.69 -3.76
CA ARG A 60 -7.74 -9.53 -4.78
C ARG A 60 -7.17 -9.69 -6.19
N ALA A 61 -8.05 -9.92 -7.15
CA ALA A 61 -7.67 -10.31 -8.51
C ALA A 61 -6.94 -9.23 -9.31
N LEU A 62 -7.30 -7.96 -9.09
CA LEU A 62 -6.65 -6.85 -9.78
C LEU A 62 -5.53 -6.31 -8.90
N PRO A 63 -4.27 -6.37 -9.33
CA PRO A 63 -3.13 -5.88 -8.55
C PRO A 63 -3.04 -4.34 -8.61
N VAL A 64 -4.15 -3.66 -8.47
CA VAL A 64 -4.25 -2.20 -8.47
C VAL A 64 -4.91 -1.76 -7.18
N GLY A 65 -4.23 -0.93 -6.41
CA GLY A 65 -4.77 -0.42 -5.17
C GLY A 65 -4.66 -1.39 -3.99
N GLY A 66 -5.41 -1.08 -2.98
CA GLY A 66 -5.58 -1.79 -1.73
C GLY A 66 -6.47 -0.98 -0.82
N PHE A 67 -6.82 -1.50 0.33
CA PHE A 67 -7.53 -0.74 1.36
C PHE A 67 -7.32 -1.35 2.75
N VAL A 68 -7.49 -0.52 3.73
CA VAL A 68 -7.56 -0.90 5.16
C VAL A 68 -8.94 -0.53 5.66
N ALA A 69 -9.71 -1.50 6.13
CA ALA A 69 -10.98 -1.25 6.80
C ALA A 69 -10.76 -1.19 8.31
N LEU A 70 -10.96 -0.01 8.88
CA LEU A 70 -10.89 0.22 10.31
C LEU A 70 -12.29 0.14 10.91
N GLU A 71 -12.42 -0.45 12.08
CA GLU A 71 -13.70 -0.48 12.77
C GLU A 71 -14.11 0.92 13.21
N GLY A 72 -15.38 1.28 12.98
CA GLY A 72 -15.87 2.63 13.27
C GLY A 72 -15.51 3.69 12.23
N GLU A 73 -14.92 3.30 11.10
CA GLU A 73 -14.75 4.17 9.94
C GLU A 73 -16.00 4.13 9.06
N GLU A 74 -16.70 5.25 8.95
CA GLU A 74 -17.87 5.38 8.07
C GLU A 74 -17.44 5.57 6.61
N SER A 75 -16.75 4.60 6.02
CA SER A 75 -16.46 4.63 4.60
C SER A 75 -17.57 3.93 3.78
N PRO A 76 -17.86 4.38 2.54
CA PRO A 76 -18.82 3.71 1.67
C PRO A 76 -18.47 2.24 1.40
N GLU A 77 -17.19 1.89 1.51
CA GLU A 77 -16.67 0.55 1.27
C GLU A 77 -16.87 -0.37 2.47
N SER A 78 -16.82 0.17 3.70
CA SER A 78 -17.13 -0.60 4.91
C SER A 78 -18.59 -1.00 4.96
N LYS A 79 -19.51 -0.13 4.51
CA LYS A 79 -20.94 -0.44 4.39
C LYS A 79 -21.23 -1.55 3.37
N GLN A 80 -20.49 -1.59 2.25
CA GLN A 80 -20.63 -2.66 1.26
C GLN A 80 -20.01 -3.99 1.72
N ALA A 81 -19.01 -3.96 2.58
CA ALA A 81 -18.43 -5.17 3.17
C ALA A 81 -19.37 -5.76 4.23
N GLU A 82 -20.00 -4.93 5.05
CA GLU A 82 -21.01 -5.34 6.03
C GLU A 82 -22.28 -5.88 5.38
N GLU A 83 -22.80 -5.24 4.32
CA GLU A 83 -23.95 -5.73 3.56
C GLU A 83 -23.68 -7.08 2.88
N ARG A 84 -22.46 -7.34 2.44
CA ARG A 84 -22.08 -8.64 1.85
C ARG A 84 -21.84 -9.74 2.88
N SER A 85 -21.49 -9.38 4.11
CA SER A 85 -21.29 -10.34 5.21
C SER A 85 -22.57 -10.67 5.97
N ASN A 86 -23.63 -9.85 5.86
CA ASN A 86 -24.89 -10.08 6.55
C ASN A 86 -26.10 -9.81 5.61
N PRO A 87 -26.49 -10.77 4.75
CA PRO A 87 -27.64 -10.61 3.87
C PRO A 87 -29.01 -10.68 4.60
N SER A 88 -29.04 -10.72 5.94
CA SER A 88 -30.26 -10.97 6.72
C SER A 88 -30.91 -9.74 7.36
N ALA A 89 -30.50 -8.50 7.02
CA ALA A 89 -31.10 -7.30 7.62
C ALA A 89 -32.17 -6.60 6.78
N ALA A 90 -32.69 -7.23 5.71
CA ALA A 90 -33.84 -6.72 4.97
C ALA A 90 -34.91 -7.80 4.88
N ASP A 91 -35.99 -7.50 5.57
CA ASP A 91 -37.37 -8.01 5.43
C ASP A 91 -37.79 -9.22 6.27
N GLY A 92 -38.75 -8.91 7.17
CA GLY A 92 -39.51 -9.91 7.90
C GLY A 92 -40.51 -10.59 6.98
N GLY A 93 -40.34 -11.89 6.76
CA GLY A 93 -41.26 -12.74 6.01
C GLY A 93 -40.98 -14.22 6.23
N SER A 94 -41.87 -14.86 6.98
CA SER A 94 -41.92 -16.27 7.37
C SER A 94 -41.60 -17.29 6.29
N SER A 95 -40.84 -18.32 6.69
CA SER A 95 -40.68 -19.74 6.27
C SER A 95 -41.62 -20.33 5.22
N PRO A 96 -41.33 -21.51 4.56
CA PRO A 96 -40.68 -22.69 5.15
C PRO A 96 -39.73 -23.50 4.24
N ASP A 97 -38.80 -24.19 4.91
CA ASP A 97 -38.35 -25.56 4.65
C ASP A 97 -38.05 -26.04 3.20
N ARG A 98 -36.73 -26.26 2.92
CA ARG A 98 -36.28 -27.37 2.08
C ARG A 98 -34.77 -27.69 2.32
N GLY A 99 -34.59 -28.78 2.93
CA GLY A 99 -33.63 -29.80 3.00
C GLY A 99 -32.34 -29.77 2.18
N ALA A 100 -31.28 -30.03 2.92
CA ALA A 100 -30.14 -30.88 2.59
C ALA A 100 -29.30 -30.58 1.34
N LEU A 101 -28.11 -30.09 1.59
CA LEU A 101 -26.87 -30.82 1.26
C LEU A 101 -25.70 -30.11 1.97
N GLY A 102 -25.14 -30.82 2.95
CA GLY A 102 -24.04 -30.34 3.77
C GLY A 102 -22.77 -30.16 2.95
N ILE A 103 -22.30 -28.94 2.89
CA ILE A 103 -20.89 -28.64 2.84
C ILE A 103 -20.64 -27.90 4.14
N ALA A 104 -19.90 -28.54 5.04
CA ALA A 104 -19.48 -27.94 6.29
C ALA A 104 -18.57 -26.76 5.96
N GLU A 105 -19.15 -25.57 5.80
CA GLU A 105 -18.44 -24.33 6.00
C GLU A 105 -18.18 -24.25 7.49
N THR A 106 -16.96 -24.62 7.87
CA THR A 106 -16.39 -24.32 9.17
C THR A 106 -16.42 -22.81 9.31
N SER A 107 -17.44 -22.31 10.00
CA SER A 107 -17.47 -20.92 10.47
C SER A 107 -16.17 -20.70 11.24
N PRO A 108 -15.30 -19.78 10.83
CA PRO A 108 -14.24 -19.34 11.71
C PRO A 108 -14.95 -18.75 12.92
N GLU A 109 -14.64 -19.24 14.12
CA GLU A 109 -15.05 -18.61 15.37
C GLU A 109 -14.78 -17.10 15.20
N GLU A 110 -15.82 -16.30 15.39
CA GLU A 110 -15.72 -14.85 15.46
C GLU A 110 -14.85 -14.52 16.67
N GLU A 111 -13.53 -14.49 16.46
CA GLU A 111 -12.62 -13.89 17.44
C GLU A 111 -13.11 -12.46 17.64
N LYS A 112 -13.65 -12.19 18.83
CA LYS A 112 -14.09 -10.84 19.23
C LYS A 112 -13.02 -9.84 18.85
N PRO A 113 -13.41 -8.69 18.27
CA PRO A 113 -12.46 -7.65 17.91
C PRO A 113 -11.59 -7.29 19.10
N ALA A 114 -10.28 -7.39 18.94
CA ALA A 114 -9.30 -7.21 20.01
C ALA A 114 -8.87 -5.76 20.21
N GLY A 115 -9.52 -4.81 19.53
CA GLY A 115 -9.12 -3.40 19.48
C GLY A 115 -10.27 -2.44 19.71
N ILE A 116 -9.93 -1.16 19.85
CA ILE A 116 -10.87 -0.05 20.01
C ILE A 116 -11.33 0.42 18.65
N PRO A 117 -12.63 0.76 18.45
CA PRO A 117 -13.10 1.36 17.20
C PRO A 117 -12.44 2.74 16.97
N LEU A 118 -12.22 3.11 15.71
CA LEU A 118 -11.59 4.37 15.32
C LEU A 118 -12.33 5.61 15.85
N ASN A 119 -13.67 5.57 15.90
CA ASN A 119 -14.51 6.66 16.39
C ASN A 119 -14.35 6.91 17.90
N GLU A 120 -13.97 5.91 18.68
CA GLU A 120 -13.68 6.02 20.10
C GLU A 120 -12.23 6.43 20.40
N ALA A 121 -11.36 6.36 19.39
CA ALA A 121 -9.96 6.72 19.54
C ALA A 121 -9.77 8.24 19.69
N PRO A 122 -8.79 8.70 20.49
CA PRO A 122 -8.48 10.10 20.64
C PRO A 122 -8.06 10.73 19.29
N VAL A 123 -8.38 12.02 19.13
CA VAL A 123 -8.20 12.75 17.86
C VAL A 123 -6.76 12.67 17.32
N TRP A 124 -5.76 12.71 18.21
CA TRP A 124 -4.35 12.63 17.81
C TRP A 124 -3.98 11.27 17.18
N GLN A 125 -4.57 10.15 17.66
CA GLN A 125 -4.35 8.83 17.08
C GLN A 125 -4.98 8.73 15.68
N ARG A 126 -6.19 9.26 15.52
CA ARG A 126 -6.86 9.35 14.22
C ARG A 126 -6.03 10.16 13.22
N ALA A 127 -5.53 11.33 13.64
CA ALA A 127 -4.66 12.16 12.81
C ALA A 127 -3.35 11.43 12.44
N LEU A 128 -2.75 10.71 13.40
CA LEU A 128 -1.51 9.97 13.18
C LEU A 128 -1.72 8.81 12.18
N ILE A 129 -2.84 8.11 12.25
CA ILE A 129 -3.20 7.07 11.27
C ILE A 129 -3.35 7.67 9.88
N MET A 130 -4.08 8.79 9.74
CA MET A 130 -4.25 9.46 8.44
C MET A 130 -2.92 9.91 7.83
N LEU A 131 -1.99 10.40 8.65
CA LEU A 131 -0.66 10.82 8.20
C LEU A 131 0.27 9.65 7.89
N ALA A 132 0.01 8.47 8.46
CA ALA A 132 0.90 7.32 8.36
C ALA A 132 1.05 6.81 6.92
N GLY A 133 -0.02 6.83 6.13
CA GLY A 133 0.03 6.43 4.73
C GLY A 133 1.00 7.30 3.93
N ALA A 134 0.84 8.61 4.01
CA ALA A 134 1.75 9.55 3.37
C ALA A 134 3.18 9.41 3.91
N GLY A 135 3.35 9.25 5.22
CA GLY A 135 4.64 9.03 5.87
C GLY A 135 5.38 7.82 5.32
N MET A 136 4.69 6.70 5.11
CA MET A 136 5.30 5.49 4.52
C MET A 136 5.74 5.71 3.07
N ASN A 137 5.03 6.52 2.29
CA ASN A 137 5.47 6.88 0.94
C ASN A 137 6.74 7.75 0.96
N PHE A 138 6.90 8.64 1.94
CA PHE A 138 8.17 9.36 2.14
C PHE A 138 9.31 8.42 2.50
N VAL A 139 9.08 7.46 3.40
CA VAL A 139 10.09 6.44 3.75
C VAL A 139 10.47 5.62 2.51
N LEU A 140 9.49 5.20 1.72
CA LEU A 140 9.74 4.48 0.47
C LEU A 140 10.60 5.32 -0.50
N GLY A 141 10.24 6.59 -0.72
CA GLY A 141 11.00 7.51 -1.58
C GLY A 141 12.43 7.68 -1.11
N PHE A 142 12.65 7.83 0.21
CA PHE A 142 13.98 7.92 0.79
C PHE A 142 14.80 6.64 0.57
N VAL A 143 14.20 5.46 0.78
CA VAL A 143 14.87 4.17 0.58
C VAL A 143 15.25 3.98 -0.89
N VAL A 144 14.33 4.27 -1.81
CA VAL A 144 14.60 4.17 -3.26
C VAL A 144 15.72 5.13 -3.66
N MET A 145 15.69 6.37 -3.17
CA MET A 145 16.74 7.36 -3.46
C MET A 145 18.11 6.91 -2.91
N ALA A 146 18.15 6.37 -1.69
CA ALA A 146 19.37 5.83 -1.11
C ALA A 146 19.95 4.67 -1.94
N ILE A 147 19.08 3.76 -2.40
CA ILE A 147 19.48 2.65 -3.28
C ILE A 147 20.04 3.19 -4.61
N LEU A 148 19.38 4.16 -5.22
CA LEU A 148 19.81 4.74 -6.49
C LEU A 148 21.19 5.43 -6.34
N ILE A 149 21.40 6.21 -5.28
CA ILE A 149 22.67 6.87 -5.01
C ILE A 149 23.80 5.84 -4.80
N THR A 150 23.53 4.75 -4.08
CA THR A 150 24.53 3.71 -3.85
C THR A 150 24.78 2.83 -5.06
N ALA A 151 23.75 2.64 -5.93
CA ALA A 151 23.90 1.87 -7.16
C ALA A 151 24.61 2.66 -8.28
N GLN A 152 24.48 3.98 -8.28
CA GLN A 152 25.21 4.85 -9.18
C GLN A 152 26.61 5.08 -8.57
N ASN A 153 27.57 4.22 -8.91
CA ASN A 153 28.98 4.35 -8.51
C ASN A 153 29.69 5.55 -9.18
N GLU A 154 28.94 6.62 -9.52
CA GLU A 154 29.52 7.84 -10.04
C GLU A 154 30.19 8.60 -8.88
N PRO A 155 31.49 8.93 -8.99
CA PRO A 155 32.13 9.80 -8.01
C PRO A 155 31.48 11.18 -8.09
N ILE A 156 30.67 11.53 -7.07
CA ILE A 156 29.89 12.78 -7.00
C ILE A 156 30.79 14.04 -7.03
N THR A 157 32.07 13.88 -6.81
CA THR A 157 33.08 14.94 -6.92
C THR A 157 34.36 14.38 -7.49
N SER A 158 34.51 14.37 -8.77
CA SER A 158 35.79 14.17 -9.45
C SER A 158 36.35 15.54 -9.78
N LYS A 159 37.61 15.79 -9.34
CA LYS A 159 38.40 16.93 -9.82
C LYS A 159 38.89 16.72 -11.26
N VAL A 160 38.49 15.63 -11.89
CA VAL A 160 38.86 15.25 -13.26
C VAL A 160 37.65 15.49 -14.17
N LEU A 161 37.87 16.17 -15.28
CA LEU A 161 36.89 16.39 -16.31
C LEU A 161 36.65 15.07 -17.06
N TYR A 162 35.43 14.50 -16.95
CA TYR A 162 35.08 13.27 -17.65
C TYR A 162 34.74 13.49 -19.12
N GLN A 163 34.08 14.59 -19.41
CA GLN A 163 33.66 14.92 -20.75
C GLN A 163 33.62 16.44 -20.93
N VAL A 164 34.07 16.90 -22.07
CA VAL A 164 33.97 18.29 -22.50
C VAL A 164 33.09 18.29 -23.76
N GLU A 165 31.99 19.03 -23.71
CA GLU A 165 31.10 19.16 -24.87
C GLU A 165 31.78 19.99 -25.95
N GLU A 166 31.80 19.52 -27.19
CA GLU A 166 32.51 20.18 -28.31
C GLU A 166 32.04 21.63 -28.58
N ASN A 167 30.80 21.94 -28.21
CA ASN A 167 30.22 23.27 -28.37
C ASN A 167 30.28 24.15 -27.09
N ALA A 168 30.86 23.65 -26.01
CA ALA A 168 31.02 24.43 -24.82
C ALA A 168 32.21 25.41 -24.94
N LEU A 169 32.05 26.61 -24.38
CA LEU A 169 33.12 27.62 -24.34
C LEU A 169 34.41 27.06 -23.71
N CYS A 170 34.32 26.16 -22.75
CA CYS A 170 35.46 25.49 -22.12
C CYS A 170 36.23 24.57 -23.09
N GLY A 171 35.59 23.94 -24.08
CA GLY A 171 36.25 23.17 -25.12
C GLY A 171 37.11 24.02 -26.03
N GLN A 172 36.74 25.27 -26.25
CA GLN A 172 37.52 26.23 -27.08
C GLN A 172 38.78 26.76 -26.35
N THR A 173 38.83 26.64 -25.02
CA THR A 173 39.97 27.05 -24.19
C THR A 173 41.03 25.97 -24.03
N GLY A 174 40.91 24.82 -24.73
CA GLY A 174 41.88 23.73 -24.72
C GLY A 174 41.73 22.73 -23.59
N LEU A 175 40.65 22.80 -22.81
CA LEU A 175 40.35 21.80 -21.80
C LEU A 175 39.97 20.48 -22.44
N GLN A 176 40.54 19.38 -22.01
CA GLN A 176 40.30 18.03 -22.52
C GLN A 176 39.73 17.11 -21.44
N ALA A 177 39.02 16.08 -21.88
CA ALA A 177 38.61 15.02 -20.99
C ALA A 177 39.87 14.36 -20.37
N GLY A 178 39.89 14.25 -19.05
CA GLY A 178 41.06 13.78 -18.29
C GLY A 178 41.83 14.87 -17.58
N ASP A 179 41.58 16.16 -17.87
CA ASP A 179 42.23 17.26 -17.17
C ASP A 179 41.78 17.33 -15.71
N LYS A 180 42.73 17.61 -14.82
CA LYS A 180 42.48 17.71 -13.40
C LYS A 180 42.47 19.18 -12.97
N ILE A 181 41.37 19.60 -12.37
CA ILE A 181 41.24 20.94 -11.79
C ILE A 181 42.06 20.98 -10.49
N LEU A 182 43.10 21.77 -10.48
CA LEU A 182 43.92 22.06 -9.31
C LEU A 182 43.40 23.39 -8.72
N ALA A 183 42.75 23.31 -7.56
CA ALA A 183 42.33 24.48 -6.79
C ALA A 183 43.45 24.88 -5.81
#